data_fe30d60bcd19d1bf60cbb2e72ca8aade
#
_entry.id   fe30d60bcd19d1bf60cbb2e72ca8aade
#
_cell.length_a   1.000
_cell.length_b   1.000
_cell.length_c   1.000
_cell.angle_alpha   90.00
_cell.angle_beta   90.00
_cell.angle_gamma   90.00
#
_symmetry.space_group_name_H-M   'P 1'
#
loop_
_entity.id
_entity.type
_entity.pdbx_description
1 polymer ?
#
loop_
_entity_poly.entity_id
_entity_poly.type
_entity_poly.pdbx_seq_one_letter_code
_entity_poly.pdbx_strand_id
1 'polypeptide(L)'
;ALHQDPRPKTQDPRPKTKXEEEEEEEEEVIMAAEKIETVIAGSYLEMEREEESRSINNNDSSAKTKLSNFFWHGGSVYDAWFSCASNQVAQVLLTLPYSFSQLGMMSGILFQLFYGLMGSWTAYLISVLYVEYRTRKEREKFDFRNHVIQWFEVLDGLLGKHWRNIGLIFNCTFLLFGSVIQLIACARIWSFLGLAMTTYTSWYLTVASLLHGQAEDVKHSGPTTMVLYFTGATNILYTFGGHAVTVEIMHAMWKPQKFKAIYLLATIYVLTLTLPSASAVYWAFGDQLLTHSNALSLLPKSGFRDTAVILMLIHQFITFGFASTPLYFVWEKLIGVHETKSMFKRAMARLPVVVPIWFLAIIFPFFGPINSAVGSLLVSFTVYIIPALAHMLTFAPAPSRENAVERPPRVVGGWMGTYCINIFVVVWVFVVGFGFGGWASMVNFVRQINTFGLFTKCYQCPPHKP
;
A
#
# COMPACT_ATOMS: atom_id res chain seq x y z
N ALA A 1 -3.31 -91.71 -10.27
CA ALA A 1 -2.29 -90.77 -10.71
C ALA A 1 -2.84 -89.34 -10.50
N LEU A 2 -2.41 -88.72 -9.41
CA LEU A 2 -2.73 -87.32 -9.08
C LEU A 2 -1.62 -86.43 -9.61
N HIS A 3 -1.99 -85.55 -10.50
CA HIS A 3 -1.08 -84.49 -11.03
C HIS A 3 -1.03 -83.34 -10.01
N GLN A 4 0.15 -83.14 -9.39
CA GLN A 4 0.41 -81.95 -8.56
C GLN A 4 1.02 -80.86 -9.44
N ASP A 5 0.35 -79.75 -9.50
CA ASP A 5 0.77 -78.50 -10.16
C ASP A 5 1.70 -77.73 -9.20
N PRO A 6 2.94 -77.33 -9.56
CA PRO A 6 3.79 -76.56 -8.67
C PRO A 6 3.44 -75.02 -8.76
N ARG A 7 2.90 -74.47 -7.69
CA ARG A 7 2.73 -72.98 -7.55
C ARG A 7 4.11 -72.34 -7.49
N PRO A 8 4.31 -71.19 -8.16
CA PRO A 8 5.55 -70.45 -8.04
C PRO A 8 5.69 -69.87 -6.62
N LYS A 9 6.85 -69.99 -6.03
CA LYS A 9 7.21 -69.37 -4.76
C LYS A 9 7.27 -67.83 -4.99
N THR A 10 6.38 -67.05 -4.37
CA THR A 10 6.54 -65.65 -4.21
C THR A 10 7.78 -65.31 -3.39
N GLN A 11 8.81 -64.75 -4.03
CA GLN A 11 9.94 -64.18 -3.30
C GLN A 11 9.45 -63.00 -2.48
N ASP A 12 9.64 -63.05 -1.17
CA ASP A 12 9.43 -61.93 -0.26
C ASP A 12 10.35 -60.78 -0.68
N PRO A 13 9.83 -59.58 -0.90
CA PRO A 13 10.69 -58.45 -1.28
C PRO A 13 11.68 -58.14 -0.15
N ARG A 14 12.94 -57.99 -0.50
CA ARG A 14 13.99 -57.61 0.45
C ARG A 14 13.60 -56.25 1.07
N PRO A 15 13.84 -56.07 2.36
CA PRO A 15 13.62 -54.74 2.96
C PRO A 15 14.52 -53.71 2.27
N LYS A 16 13.93 -52.60 1.81
CA LYS A 16 14.64 -51.52 1.17
C LYS A 16 15.62 -50.88 2.16
N THR A 17 16.74 -50.43 1.66
CA THR A 17 17.70 -49.67 2.47
C THR A 17 17.18 -48.21 2.61
N LYS A 18 17.58 -47.60 3.68
CA LYS A 18 17.24 -46.22 3.94
C LYS A 18 17.56 -45.22 2.81
N UNK A 19 18.28 -45.57 1.94
CA UNK A 19 18.59 -44.93 0.94
C UNK A 19 17.74 -44.96 -0.09
N GLU A 20 17.45 -46.07 -0.30
CA GLU A 20 16.48 -46.31 -1.37
C GLU A 20 15.12 -45.70 -1.05
N GLU A 21 14.74 -45.68 0.21
CA GLU A 21 13.52 -44.97 0.67
C GLU A 21 13.65 -43.45 0.51
N GLU A 22 14.81 -42.89 0.83
CA GLU A 22 15.07 -41.45 0.66
C GLU A 22 15.12 -41.04 -0.82
N GLU A 23 15.69 -41.88 -1.70
CA GLU A 23 15.68 -41.67 -3.16
C GLU A 23 14.26 -41.76 -3.74
N GLU A 24 13.44 -42.70 -3.30
CA GLU A 24 12.03 -42.79 -3.74
C GLU A 24 11.20 -41.61 -3.26
N GLU A 25 11.39 -41.14 -2.01
CA GLU A 25 10.73 -39.94 -1.51
C GLU A 25 11.14 -38.70 -2.31
N GLU A 26 12.43 -38.55 -2.67
CA GLU A 26 12.89 -37.45 -3.52
C GLU A 26 12.30 -37.52 -4.94
N GLU A 27 12.24 -38.70 -5.55
CA GLU A 27 11.61 -38.88 -6.88
C GLU A 27 10.11 -38.60 -6.84
N GLU A 28 9.39 -39.02 -5.79
CA GLU A 28 7.96 -38.70 -5.62
C GLU A 28 7.73 -37.16 -5.46
N VAL A 29 8.60 -36.51 -4.71
CA VAL A 29 8.52 -35.04 -4.53
C VAL A 29 8.80 -34.32 -5.84
N ILE A 30 9.79 -34.79 -6.62
CA ILE A 30 10.12 -34.19 -7.93
C ILE A 30 8.97 -34.41 -8.92
N MET A 31 8.41 -35.59 -8.99
CA MET A 31 7.24 -35.91 -9.85
C MET A 31 6.00 -35.10 -9.43
N ALA A 32 5.79 -34.93 -8.13
CA ALA A 32 4.68 -34.11 -7.62
C ALA A 32 4.89 -32.63 -7.98
N ALA A 33 6.12 -32.12 -7.89
CA ALA A 33 6.46 -30.75 -8.27
C ALA A 33 6.25 -30.51 -9.77
N GLU A 34 6.70 -31.41 -10.64
CA GLU A 34 6.47 -31.36 -12.10
C GLU A 34 4.97 -31.38 -12.44
N LYS A 35 4.22 -32.23 -11.75
CA LYS A 35 2.77 -32.34 -11.94
C LYS A 35 2.04 -31.07 -11.51
N ILE A 36 2.48 -30.43 -10.42
CA ILE A 36 1.95 -29.15 -9.94
C ILE A 36 2.29 -28.04 -10.95
N GLU A 37 3.53 -28.01 -11.46
CA GLU A 37 3.99 -27.05 -12.44
C GLU A 37 3.18 -27.14 -13.75
N THR A 38 2.90 -28.38 -14.21
CA THR A 38 2.04 -28.63 -15.40
C THR A 38 0.57 -28.24 -15.15
N VAL A 39 0.03 -28.45 -13.97
CA VAL A 39 -1.34 -28.05 -13.61
C VAL A 39 -1.44 -26.52 -13.52
N ILE A 40 -0.44 -25.88 -12.91
CA ILE A 40 -0.37 -24.41 -12.83
C ILE A 40 -0.23 -23.80 -14.24
N ALA A 41 0.69 -24.34 -15.06
CA ALA A 41 0.85 -23.91 -16.46
C ALA A 41 -0.43 -24.14 -17.28
N GLY A 42 -1.12 -25.27 -17.04
CA GLY A 42 -2.41 -25.59 -17.66
C GLY A 42 -3.48 -24.59 -17.29
N SER A 43 -3.57 -24.21 -16.01
CA SER A 43 -4.56 -23.23 -15.55
C SER A 43 -4.28 -21.81 -16.09
N TYR A 44 -3.00 -21.43 -16.24
CA TYR A 44 -2.62 -20.18 -16.88
C TYR A 44 -2.97 -20.18 -18.38
N LEU A 45 -2.72 -21.29 -19.07
CA LEU A 45 -3.06 -21.45 -20.49
C LEU A 45 -4.58 -21.44 -20.71
N GLU A 46 -5.36 -22.03 -19.80
CA GLU A 46 -6.84 -21.96 -19.84
C GLU A 46 -7.33 -20.53 -19.64
N MET A 47 -6.77 -19.79 -18.67
CA MET A 47 -7.09 -18.38 -18.44
C MET A 47 -6.69 -17.51 -19.64
N GLU A 48 -5.52 -17.74 -20.24
CA GLU A 48 -5.07 -17.05 -21.46
C GLU A 48 -6.01 -17.38 -22.64
N ARG A 49 -6.42 -18.61 -22.78
CA ARG A 49 -7.34 -19.08 -23.83
C ARG A 49 -8.75 -18.49 -23.63
N GLU A 50 -9.22 -18.38 -22.39
CA GLU A 50 -10.48 -17.68 -22.05
C GLU A 50 -10.40 -16.18 -22.34
N GLU A 51 -9.26 -15.52 -22.01
CA GLU A 51 -9.01 -14.11 -22.35
C GLU A 51 -8.97 -13.92 -23.87
N GLU A 52 -8.31 -14.82 -24.59
CA GLU A 52 -8.18 -14.77 -26.05
C GLU A 52 -9.55 -14.99 -26.73
N SER A 53 -10.35 -15.96 -26.27
CA SER A 53 -11.70 -16.22 -26.78
C SER A 53 -12.67 -15.08 -26.42
N ARG A 54 -12.49 -14.44 -25.26
CA ARG A 54 -13.26 -13.22 -24.90
C ARG A 54 -12.83 -12.02 -25.75
N SER A 55 -11.53 -11.90 -26.10
CA SER A 55 -11.04 -10.80 -26.95
C SER A 55 -11.52 -10.96 -28.40
N ILE A 56 -11.62 -12.19 -28.89
CA ILE A 56 -12.14 -12.51 -30.24
C ILE A 56 -13.64 -12.19 -30.31
N ASN A 57 -14.40 -12.58 -29.29
CA ASN A 57 -15.84 -12.26 -29.20
C ASN A 57 -16.14 -10.76 -29.04
N ASN A 58 -15.17 -9.99 -28.51
CA ASN A 58 -15.34 -8.55 -28.33
C ASN A 58 -15.11 -7.72 -29.60
N ASN A 59 -14.51 -8.29 -30.64
CA ASN A 59 -14.30 -7.55 -31.89
C ASN A 59 -15.60 -7.22 -32.66
N ASP A 60 -16.68 -7.95 -32.41
CA ASP A 60 -18.00 -7.70 -33.01
C ASP A 60 -18.93 -6.88 -32.10
N SER A 61 -18.45 -6.39 -30.95
CA SER A 61 -19.31 -5.67 -30.02
C SER A 61 -19.34 -4.16 -30.30
N SER A 62 -20.53 -3.58 -30.14
CA SER A 62 -20.76 -2.13 -30.18
C SER A 62 -19.75 -1.36 -29.31
N ALA A 63 -19.40 -0.13 -29.69
CA ALA A 63 -18.55 0.80 -28.94
C ALA A 63 -19.01 0.93 -27.47
N LYS A 64 -20.32 0.84 -27.22
CA LYS A 64 -20.90 0.87 -25.88
C LYS A 64 -20.52 -0.37 -25.04
N THR A 65 -20.45 -1.54 -25.67
CA THR A 65 -20.01 -2.80 -25.01
C THR A 65 -18.50 -2.78 -24.77
N LYS A 66 -17.71 -2.24 -25.71
CA LYS A 66 -16.24 -2.07 -25.52
C LYS A 66 -15.93 -1.11 -24.37
N LEU A 67 -16.67 0.00 -24.28
CA LEU A 67 -16.52 0.97 -23.18
C LEU A 67 -16.95 0.36 -21.83
N SER A 68 -18.08 -0.38 -21.82
CA SER A 68 -18.54 -1.11 -20.62
C SER A 68 -17.52 -2.13 -20.17
N ASN A 69 -16.96 -2.91 -21.09
CA ASN A 69 -15.94 -3.92 -20.79
C ASN A 69 -14.64 -3.27 -20.26
N PHE A 70 -14.22 -2.15 -20.83
CA PHE A 70 -13.05 -1.39 -20.37
C PHE A 70 -13.22 -0.95 -18.91
N PHE A 71 -14.40 -0.48 -18.52
CA PHE A 71 -14.68 -0.01 -17.15
C PHE A 71 -15.08 -1.13 -16.19
N TRP A 72 -15.54 -2.28 -16.68
CA TRP A 72 -16.16 -3.33 -15.85
C TRP A 72 -15.34 -4.62 -15.70
N HIS A 73 -14.15 -4.72 -16.32
CA HIS A 73 -13.27 -5.90 -16.19
C HIS A 73 -12.39 -5.77 -14.95
N GLY A 74 -12.81 -6.36 -13.85
CA GLY A 74 -12.05 -6.33 -12.60
C GLY A 74 -10.88 -7.30 -12.54
N GLY A 75 -9.84 -6.89 -11.84
CA GLY A 75 -8.64 -7.69 -11.65
C GLY A 75 -7.54 -7.40 -12.68
N SER A 76 -7.80 -6.46 -13.59
CA SER A 76 -6.83 -6.08 -14.63
C SER A 76 -5.61 -5.34 -14.04
N VAL A 77 -4.53 -5.31 -14.81
CA VAL A 77 -3.30 -4.53 -14.53
C VAL A 77 -3.64 -3.04 -14.36
N TYR A 78 -4.56 -2.54 -15.17
CA TYR A 78 -5.00 -1.13 -15.15
C TYR A 78 -5.74 -0.77 -13.85
N ASP A 79 -6.65 -1.65 -13.40
CA ASP A 79 -7.39 -1.43 -12.14
C ASP A 79 -6.45 -1.36 -10.95
N ALA A 80 -5.45 -2.26 -10.90
CA ALA A 80 -4.43 -2.27 -9.86
C ALA A 80 -3.58 -0.98 -9.91
N TRP A 81 -3.19 -0.54 -11.13
CA TRP A 81 -2.42 0.69 -11.31
C TRP A 81 -3.21 1.92 -10.84
N PHE A 82 -4.47 2.05 -11.26
CA PHE A 82 -5.35 3.16 -10.82
C PHE A 82 -5.52 3.16 -9.30
N SER A 83 -5.71 1.98 -8.69
CA SER A 83 -5.87 1.84 -7.24
C SER A 83 -4.59 2.25 -6.50
N CYS A 84 -3.42 1.78 -6.96
CA CYS A 84 -2.12 2.12 -6.35
C CYS A 84 -1.82 3.62 -6.48
N ALA A 85 -1.99 4.19 -7.67
CA ALA A 85 -1.68 5.60 -7.94
C ALA A 85 -2.64 6.53 -7.16
N SER A 86 -3.94 6.23 -7.19
CA SER A 86 -4.97 7.00 -6.47
C SER A 86 -4.72 6.99 -4.95
N ASN A 87 -4.38 5.81 -4.40
CA ASN A 87 -4.12 5.66 -2.97
C ASN A 87 -2.85 6.42 -2.52
N GLN A 88 -1.79 6.42 -3.34
CA GLN A 88 -0.54 7.12 -3.01
C GLN A 88 -0.69 8.65 -3.05
N VAL A 89 -1.44 9.21 -4.01
CA VAL A 89 -1.58 10.66 -4.18
C VAL A 89 -2.52 11.26 -3.12
N ALA A 90 -3.56 10.55 -2.75
CA ALA A 90 -4.74 10.95 -1.96
C ALA A 90 -4.61 12.26 -1.15
N GLN A 91 -4.08 12.12 0.05
CA GLN A 91 -4.05 13.24 1.03
C GLN A 91 -2.78 14.06 0.99
N VAL A 92 -1.69 13.47 0.50
CA VAL A 92 -0.35 14.06 0.60
C VAL A 92 -0.15 15.23 -0.36
N LEU A 93 -0.88 15.25 -1.48
CA LEU A 93 -0.79 16.31 -2.49
C LEU A 93 -0.93 17.70 -1.88
N LEU A 94 -1.84 17.87 -0.91
CA LEU A 94 -2.11 19.16 -0.27
C LEU A 94 -1.10 19.53 0.82
N THR A 95 -0.43 18.53 1.42
CA THR A 95 0.52 18.75 2.53
C THR A 95 2.00 18.72 2.09
N LEU A 96 2.30 18.24 0.88
CA LEU A 96 3.69 18.19 0.40
C LEU A 96 4.34 19.57 0.30
N PRO A 97 3.66 20.64 -0.19
CA PRO A 97 4.26 21.97 -0.17
C PRO A 97 4.62 22.45 1.26
N TYR A 98 3.79 22.13 2.25
CA TYR A 98 4.08 22.37 3.67
C TYR A 98 5.33 21.58 4.11
N SER A 99 5.48 20.34 3.68
CA SER A 99 6.70 19.55 3.98
C SER A 99 7.95 20.19 3.35
N PHE A 100 7.81 20.74 2.13
CA PHE A 100 8.89 21.45 1.45
C PHE A 100 9.30 22.73 2.19
N SER A 101 8.35 23.46 2.78
CA SER A 101 8.67 24.65 3.59
C SER A 101 9.40 24.28 4.89
N GLN A 102 9.16 23.06 5.41
CA GLN A 102 9.86 22.55 6.60
C GLN A 102 11.29 22.07 6.30
N LEU A 103 11.51 21.52 5.08
CA LEU A 103 12.77 20.88 4.67
C LEU A 103 13.66 21.78 3.80
N GLY A 104 13.07 22.74 3.12
CA GLY A 104 13.70 23.42 2.00
C GLY A 104 13.53 22.64 0.69
N MET A 105 13.63 23.31 -0.45
CA MET A 105 13.38 22.79 -1.81
C MET A 105 14.21 21.53 -2.10
N MET A 106 15.53 21.63 -1.95
CA MET A 106 16.46 20.54 -2.34
C MET A 106 16.22 19.28 -1.50
N SER A 107 16.14 19.44 -0.17
CA SER A 107 15.88 18.29 0.74
C SER A 107 14.51 17.68 0.47
N GLY A 108 13.49 18.51 0.19
CA GLY A 108 12.14 18.04 -0.16
C GLY A 108 12.14 17.15 -1.39
N ILE A 109 12.81 17.58 -2.47
CA ILE A 109 12.94 16.80 -3.72
C ILE A 109 13.69 15.49 -3.46
N LEU A 110 14.85 15.58 -2.78
CA LEU A 110 15.69 14.40 -2.50
C LEU A 110 14.96 13.36 -1.65
N PHE A 111 14.30 13.79 -0.57
CA PHE A 111 13.51 12.87 0.28
C PHE A 111 12.34 12.26 -0.48
N GLN A 112 11.68 13.04 -1.35
CA GLN A 112 10.53 12.52 -2.11
C GLN A 112 10.96 11.45 -3.10
N LEU A 113 12.06 11.65 -3.83
CA LEU A 113 12.63 10.64 -4.72
C LEU A 113 13.09 9.39 -3.93
N PHE A 114 13.81 9.62 -2.84
CA PHE A 114 14.37 8.56 -2.00
C PHE A 114 13.26 7.68 -1.38
N TYR A 115 12.25 8.30 -0.76
CA TYR A 115 11.15 7.53 -0.14
C TYR A 115 10.23 6.89 -1.20
N GLY A 116 10.09 7.49 -2.38
CA GLY A 116 9.39 6.88 -3.50
C GLY A 116 10.05 5.57 -3.95
N LEU A 117 11.37 5.57 -4.09
CA LEU A 117 12.15 4.37 -4.44
C LEU A 117 12.08 3.33 -3.31
N MET A 118 12.24 3.77 -2.04
CA MET A 118 12.16 2.90 -0.87
C MET A 118 10.76 2.26 -0.73
N GLY A 119 9.69 3.03 -0.95
CA GLY A 119 8.32 2.52 -0.93
C GLY A 119 8.08 1.50 -2.05
N SER A 120 8.60 1.77 -3.25
CA SER A 120 8.53 0.81 -4.37
C SER A 120 9.28 -0.49 -4.05
N TRP A 121 10.43 -0.38 -3.36
CA TRP A 121 11.21 -1.53 -2.90
C TRP A 121 10.41 -2.38 -1.90
N THR A 122 9.82 -1.77 -0.88
CA THR A 122 9.07 -2.52 0.14
C THR A 122 7.76 -3.08 -0.42
N ALA A 123 7.12 -2.42 -1.39
CA ALA A 123 5.98 -2.99 -2.14
C ALA A 123 6.40 -4.23 -2.94
N TYR A 124 7.60 -4.21 -3.55
CA TYR A 124 8.19 -5.39 -4.20
C TYR A 124 8.35 -6.54 -3.18
N LEU A 125 8.87 -6.27 -1.97
CA LEU A 125 9.04 -7.30 -0.92
C LEU A 125 7.69 -7.91 -0.50
N ILE A 126 6.66 -7.07 -0.30
CA ILE A 126 5.29 -7.55 0.02
C ILE A 126 4.77 -8.43 -1.11
N SER A 127 5.02 -8.04 -2.37
CA SER A 127 4.61 -8.82 -3.54
C SER A 127 5.24 -10.22 -3.55
N VAL A 128 6.56 -10.29 -3.30
CA VAL A 128 7.28 -11.57 -3.23
C VAL A 128 6.72 -12.45 -2.11
N LEU A 129 6.54 -11.89 -0.91
CA LEU A 129 6.00 -12.61 0.25
C LEU A 129 4.57 -13.09 0.01
N TYR A 130 3.73 -12.28 -0.62
CA TYR A 130 2.35 -12.66 -0.98
C TYR A 130 2.33 -13.82 -1.97
N VAL A 131 3.13 -13.74 -3.04
CA VAL A 131 3.20 -14.80 -4.07
C VAL A 131 3.72 -16.10 -3.44
N GLU A 132 4.76 -16.02 -2.61
CA GLU A 132 5.32 -17.16 -1.86
C GLU A 132 4.25 -17.82 -0.96
N TYR A 133 3.55 -17.02 -0.14
CA TYR A 133 2.49 -17.50 0.76
C TYR A 133 1.36 -18.16 -0.03
N ARG A 134 0.88 -17.47 -1.07
CA ARG A 134 -0.23 -17.96 -1.90
C ARG A 134 0.13 -19.28 -2.56
N THR A 135 1.32 -19.39 -3.17
CA THR A 135 1.78 -20.63 -3.83
C THR A 135 1.90 -21.78 -2.82
N ARG A 136 2.45 -21.52 -1.61
CA ARG A 136 2.50 -22.56 -0.56
C ARG A 136 1.11 -23.06 -0.20
N LYS A 137 0.15 -22.17 -0.02
CA LYS A 137 -1.24 -22.51 0.33
C LYS A 137 -1.98 -23.21 -0.82
N GLU A 138 -1.69 -22.86 -2.08
CA GLU A 138 -2.25 -23.55 -3.27
C GLU A 138 -1.71 -24.98 -3.35
N ARG A 139 -0.44 -25.21 -3.01
CA ARG A 139 0.13 -26.57 -2.89
C ARG A 139 -0.56 -27.38 -1.78
N GLU A 140 -0.97 -26.75 -0.68
CA GLU A 140 -1.77 -27.35 0.40
C GLU A 140 -3.25 -27.55 0.00
N LYS A 141 -3.62 -27.23 -1.26
CA LYS A 141 -4.98 -27.33 -1.83
C LYS A 141 -5.99 -26.41 -1.13
N PHE A 142 -5.54 -25.27 -0.58
CA PHE A 142 -6.41 -24.28 0.03
C PHE A 142 -7.14 -23.49 -1.06
N ASP A 143 -8.48 -23.35 -0.95
CA ASP A 143 -9.31 -22.61 -1.91
C ASP A 143 -9.51 -21.16 -1.44
N PHE A 144 -9.08 -20.22 -2.24
CA PHE A 144 -9.18 -18.79 -1.98
C PHE A 144 -10.39 -18.10 -2.64
N ARG A 145 -11.31 -18.84 -3.30
CA ARG A 145 -12.43 -18.22 -4.06
C ARG A 145 -13.31 -17.30 -3.21
N ASN A 146 -13.50 -17.63 -1.95
CA ASN A 146 -14.37 -16.88 -1.03
C ASN A 146 -13.60 -16.26 0.15
N HIS A 147 -12.26 -16.20 0.07
CA HIS A 147 -11.42 -15.74 1.17
C HIS A 147 -10.42 -14.69 0.68
N VAL A 148 -10.57 -13.44 1.12
CA VAL A 148 -9.62 -12.36 0.79
C VAL A 148 -8.42 -12.46 1.74
N ILE A 149 -7.24 -12.70 1.15
CA ILE A 149 -5.97 -12.75 1.88
C ILE A 149 -5.65 -11.35 2.41
N GLN A 150 -5.25 -11.28 3.68
CA GLN A 150 -4.84 -10.03 4.34
C GLN A 150 -3.37 -10.13 4.76
N TRP A 151 -2.70 -8.99 4.93
CA TRP A 151 -1.27 -8.93 5.21
C TRP A 151 -0.86 -9.74 6.46
N PHE A 152 -1.64 -9.68 7.53
CA PHE A 152 -1.33 -10.44 8.75
C PHE A 152 -1.43 -11.96 8.54
N GLU A 153 -2.25 -12.42 7.59
CA GLU A 153 -2.35 -13.86 7.24
C GLU A 153 -1.10 -14.32 6.50
N VAL A 154 -0.55 -13.46 5.62
CA VAL A 154 0.73 -13.72 4.94
C VAL A 154 1.84 -13.88 6.00
N LEU A 155 1.89 -12.98 6.98
CA LEU A 155 2.87 -13.05 8.08
C LEU A 155 2.69 -14.31 8.93
N ASP A 156 1.44 -14.70 9.24
CA ASP A 156 1.14 -15.93 10.01
C ASP A 156 1.65 -17.18 9.28
N GLY A 157 1.32 -17.30 8.00
CA GLY A 157 1.68 -18.50 7.22
C GLY A 157 3.16 -18.62 6.89
N LEU A 158 3.91 -17.51 6.86
CA LEU A 158 5.36 -17.55 6.57
C LEU A 158 6.22 -17.55 7.84
N LEU A 159 5.81 -16.85 8.91
CA LEU A 159 6.65 -16.56 10.08
C LEU A 159 5.96 -16.90 11.42
N GLY A 160 4.68 -17.28 11.39
CA GLY A 160 3.94 -17.74 12.56
C GLY A 160 3.24 -16.63 13.40
N LYS A 161 2.57 -17.06 14.46
CA LYS A 161 1.60 -16.29 15.27
C LYS A 161 2.14 -14.97 15.82
N HIS A 162 3.42 -14.91 16.21
CA HIS A 162 4.01 -13.67 16.76
C HIS A 162 4.03 -12.57 15.68
N TRP A 163 4.47 -12.90 14.46
CA TRP A 163 4.51 -11.98 13.34
C TRP A 163 3.11 -11.57 12.86
N ARG A 164 2.16 -12.53 12.90
CA ARG A 164 0.73 -12.22 12.67
C ARG A 164 0.25 -11.12 13.62
N ASN A 165 0.51 -11.27 14.94
CA ASN A 165 0.02 -10.32 15.95
C ASN A 165 0.66 -8.95 15.77
N ILE A 166 1.97 -8.90 15.49
CA ILE A 166 2.70 -7.66 15.20
C ILE A 166 2.09 -6.98 13.96
N GLY A 167 1.94 -7.73 12.87
CA GLY A 167 1.35 -7.23 11.63
C GLY A 167 -0.09 -6.73 11.82
N LEU A 168 -0.89 -7.47 12.56
CA LEU A 168 -2.29 -7.11 12.87
C LEU A 168 -2.36 -5.78 13.64
N ILE A 169 -1.58 -5.64 14.73
CA ILE A 169 -1.56 -4.42 15.56
C ILE A 169 -1.15 -3.21 14.72
N PHE A 170 -0.01 -3.28 14.04
CA PHE A 170 0.52 -2.15 13.27
C PHE A 170 -0.39 -1.81 12.08
N ASN A 171 -0.86 -2.82 11.34
CA ASN A 171 -1.70 -2.57 10.16
C ASN A 171 -3.08 -2.02 10.54
N CYS A 172 -3.74 -2.60 11.56
CA CYS A 172 -5.04 -2.10 12.02
C CYS A 172 -4.95 -0.69 12.60
N THR A 173 -3.89 -0.41 13.39
CA THR A 173 -3.66 0.93 13.94
C THR A 173 -3.39 1.94 12.81
N PHE A 174 -2.57 1.56 11.83
CA PHE A 174 -2.29 2.41 10.67
C PHE A 174 -3.57 2.68 9.85
N LEU A 175 -4.37 1.66 9.57
CA LEU A 175 -5.64 1.79 8.83
C LEU A 175 -6.65 2.65 9.61
N LEU A 176 -6.70 2.52 10.94
CA LEU A 176 -7.57 3.33 11.81
C LEU A 176 -7.20 4.82 11.70
N PHE A 177 -5.93 5.16 11.92
CA PHE A 177 -5.47 6.56 11.83
C PHE A 177 -5.48 7.07 10.38
N GLY A 178 -5.18 6.22 9.40
CA GLY A 178 -5.33 6.54 7.98
C GLY A 178 -6.78 6.84 7.61
N SER A 179 -7.73 6.11 8.20
CA SER A 179 -9.18 6.34 8.02
C SER A 179 -9.68 7.61 8.71
N VAL A 180 -9.06 8.02 9.83
CA VAL A 180 -9.33 9.33 10.46
C VAL A 180 -9.11 10.46 9.45
N ILE A 181 -8.18 10.26 8.55
CA ILE A 181 -7.75 11.25 7.54
C ILE A 181 -8.62 11.18 6.27
N GLN A 182 -9.34 10.08 6.00
CA GLN A 182 -10.09 9.83 4.74
C GLN A 182 -11.43 9.14 4.98
N LEU A 183 -12.49 9.48 4.23
CA LEU A 183 -13.84 8.90 4.44
C LEU A 183 -14.54 8.31 3.18
N ILE A 184 -14.87 7.06 3.16
CA ILE A 184 -15.68 6.11 2.34
C ILE A 184 -15.56 6.01 0.79
N ALA A 185 -15.60 4.80 0.32
CA ALA A 185 -15.31 4.19 -0.94
C ALA A 185 -16.37 3.57 -1.75
N CYS A 186 -16.13 3.37 -2.97
CA CYS A 186 -16.73 2.35 -3.81
C CYS A 186 -15.84 1.94 -5.00
N ALA A 187 -16.10 0.76 -5.51
CA ALA A 187 -15.63 0.08 -6.74
C ALA A 187 -14.82 0.87 -7.81
N ARG A 188 -14.26 0.16 -8.70
CA ARG A 188 -13.31 0.39 -9.83
C ARG A 188 -13.40 1.72 -10.59
N ILE A 189 -14.59 2.19 -10.93
CA ILE A 189 -14.83 3.50 -11.59
C ILE A 189 -14.26 4.63 -10.73
N TRP A 190 -14.39 4.50 -9.42
CA TRP A 190 -13.98 5.55 -8.46
C TRP A 190 -12.45 5.71 -8.36
N SER A 191 -11.67 4.65 -8.55
CA SER A 191 -10.20 4.76 -8.56
C SER A 191 -9.70 5.54 -9.78
N PHE A 192 -10.27 5.28 -10.96
CA PHE A 192 -9.99 6.05 -12.18
C PHE A 192 -10.39 7.52 -12.00
N LEU A 193 -11.61 7.78 -11.52
CA LEU A 193 -12.11 9.14 -11.26
C LEU A 193 -11.25 9.83 -10.18
N GLY A 194 -10.88 9.09 -9.13
CA GLY A 194 -10.00 9.59 -8.07
C GLY A 194 -8.65 10.05 -8.63
N LEU A 195 -8.07 9.27 -9.53
CA LEU A 195 -6.80 9.64 -10.16
C LEU A 195 -6.97 10.86 -11.08
N ALA A 196 -8.06 10.95 -11.83
CA ALA A 196 -8.37 12.13 -12.65
C ALA A 196 -8.54 13.40 -11.78
N MET A 197 -9.22 13.27 -10.63
CA MET A 197 -9.43 14.36 -9.67
C MET A 197 -8.10 14.86 -9.09
N THR A 198 -7.21 13.95 -8.67
CA THR A 198 -5.91 14.30 -8.11
C THR A 198 -4.97 14.87 -9.19
N THR A 199 -5.05 14.37 -10.41
CA THR A 199 -4.29 14.90 -11.56
C THR A 199 -4.69 16.35 -11.85
N TYR A 200 -5.99 16.62 -11.91
CA TYR A 200 -6.51 17.99 -12.08
C TYR A 200 -6.00 18.89 -10.94
N THR A 201 -6.16 18.48 -9.71
CA THR A 201 -5.75 19.27 -8.53
C THR A 201 -4.26 19.57 -8.52
N SER A 202 -3.44 18.57 -8.86
CA SER A 202 -1.97 18.70 -8.92
C SER A 202 -1.55 19.72 -9.97
N TRP A 203 -2.08 19.61 -11.19
CA TRP A 203 -1.76 20.56 -12.27
C TRP A 203 -2.36 21.95 -11.98
N TYR A 204 -3.54 22.01 -11.35
CA TYR A 204 -4.11 23.28 -10.89
C TYR A 204 -3.16 23.97 -9.89
N LEU A 205 -2.67 23.23 -8.87
CA LEU A 205 -1.70 23.75 -7.88
C LEU A 205 -0.45 24.30 -8.58
N THR A 206 0.10 23.52 -9.53
CA THR A 206 1.31 23.89 -10.28
C THR A 206 1.07 25.18 -11.08
N VAL A 207 0.07 25.15 -11.95
CA VAL A 207 -0.19 26.25 -12.90
C VAL A 207 -0.62 27.52 -12.15
N ALA A 208 -1.55 27.39 -11.17
CA ALA A 208 -2.05 28.54 -10.41
C ALA A 208 -0.94 29.21 -9.60
N SER A 209 0.00 28.43 -9.01
CA SER A 209 1.14 29.00 -8.27
C SER A 209 2.12 29.72 -9.20
N LEU A 210 2.40 29.14 -10.37
CA LEU A 210 3.28 29.78 -11.36
C LEU A 210 2.67 31.07 -11.94
N LEU A 211 1.37 31.08 -12.19
CA LEU A 211 0.64 32.26 -12.67
C LEU A 211 0.50 33.35 -11.60
N HIS A 212 0.36 32.94 -10.34
CA HIS A 212 0.33 33.85 -9.18
C HIS A 212 1.67 34.58 -9.03
N GLY A 213 2.76 33.87 -9.35
CA GLY A 213 4.11 34.38 -9.08
C GLY A 213 4.46 34.28 -7.60
N GLN A 214 5.57 34.84 -7.20
CA GLN A 214 5.99 34.85 -5.80
C GLN A 214 5.13 35.88 -5.00
N ALA A 215 4.69 35.46 -3.82
CA ALA A 215 3.97 36.32 -2.88
C ALA A 215 4.87 37.47 -2.42
N GLU A 216 4.27 38.59 -2.05
CA GLU A 216 5.01 39.74 -1.50
C GLU A 216 5.81 39.32 -0.27
N ASP A 217 7.08 39.73 -0.20
CA ASP A 217 8.02 39.43 0.88
C ASP A 217 8.21 37.93 1.13
N VAL A 218 8.06 37.07 0.10
CA VAL A 218 8.25 35.63 0.23
C VAL A 218 9.67 35.31 0.68
N LYS A 219 9.80 34.46 1.68
CA LYS A 219 11.07 33.95 2.21
C LYS A 219 11.13 32.44 2.06
N HIS A 220 12.32 31.93 1.82
CA HIS A 220 12.62 30.49 1.72
C HIS A 220 13.72 30.17 2.73
N SER A 221 13.41 30.27 4.02
CA SER A 221 14.38 30.13 5.12
C SER A 221 14.93 28.71 5.25
N GLY A 222 14.18 27.71 4.76
CA GLY A 222 14.53 26.32 4.94
C GLY A 222 14.31 25.88 6.39
N PRO A 223 14.90 24.74 6.80
CA PRO A 223 14.67 24.21 8.14
C PRO A 223 15.39 25.04 9.21
N THR A 224 14.62 25.74 10.03
CA THR A 224 15.12 26.56 11.12
C THR A 224 15.40 25.74 12.39
N THR A 225 14.78 24.56 12.52
CA THR A 225 14.97 23.65 13.66
C THR A 225 14.96 22.19 13.20
N MET A 226 15.63 21.32 13.96
CA MET A 226 15.63 19.87 13.71
C MET A 226 14.21 19.29 13.77
N VAL A 227 13.34 19.86 14.62
CA VAL A 227 11.94 19.43 14.72
C VAL A 227 11.22 19.62 13.37
N LEU A 228 11.36 20.80 12.74
CA LEU A 228 10.75 21.06 11.43
C LEU A 228 11.32 20.12 10.36
N TYR A 229 12.66 19.97 10.33
CA TYR A 229 13.34 19.12 9.34
C TYR A 229 12.80 17.67 9.37
N PHE A 230 12.82 17.04 10.55
CA PHE A 230 12.39 15.64 10.67
C PHE A 230 10.86 15.49 10.55
N THR A 231 10.07 16.49 10.94
CA THR A 231 8.61 16.49 10.72
C THR A 231 8.31 16.50 9.20
N GLY A 232 8.99 17.35 8.44
CA GLY A 232 8.87 17.39 6.98
C GLY A 232 9.29 16.08 6.32
N ALA A 233 10.41 15.51 6.75
CA ALA A 233 10.90 14.23 6.25
C ALA A 233 9.89 13.09 6.48
N THR A 234 9.25 13.03 7.66
CA THR A 234 8.24 12.01 7.97
C THR A 234 6.91 12.23 7.26
N ASN A 235 6.53 13.47 6.97
CA ASN A 235 5.39 13.75 6.07
C ASN A 235 5.63 13.17 4.68
N ILE A 236 6.85 13.30 4.15
CA ILE A 236 7.20 12.71 2.84
C ILE A 236 7.27 11.19 2.94
N LEU A 237 7.82 10.63 4.02
CA LEU A 237 7.83 9.18 4.26
C LEU A 237 6.40 8.61 4.26
N TYR A 238 5.44 9.32 4.84
CA TYR A 238 4.02 8.95 4.84
C TYR A 238 3.43 8.89 3.42
N THR A 239 3.88 9.77 2.51
CA THR A 239 3.38 9.88 1.12
C THR A 239 3.34 8.51 0.41
N PHE A 240 4.38 7.71 0.62
CA PHE A 240 4.52 6.41 -0.07
C PHE A 240 4.02 5.24 0.81
N GLY A 241 3.13 5.52 1.78
CA GLY A 241 2.59 4.58 2.75
C GLY A 241 1.38 3.75 2.29
N GLY A 242 1.14 3.59 0.99
CA GLY A 242 -0.02 2.88 0.46
C GLY A 242 -0.04 1.36 0.65
N HIS A 243 0.90 0.81 1.41
CA HIS A 243 1.13 -0.64 1.53
C HIS A 243 0.04 -1.39 2.32
N ALA A 244 -0.71 -0.70 3.17
CA ALA A 244 -1.72 -1.31 4.04
C ALA A 244 -2.83 -2.04 3.28
N VAL A 245 -3.08 -1.67 2.01
CA VAL A 245 -4.09 -2.28 1.14
C VAL A 245 -3.46 -3.04 -0.04
N THR A 246 -2.14 -3.19 -0.07
CA THR A 246 -1.39 -3.83 -1.16
C THR A 246 -1.82 -5.28 -1.37
N VAL A 247 -1.94 -6.05 -0.29
CA VAL A 247 -2.29 -7.48 -0.34
C VAL A 247 -3.71 -7.66 -0.92
N GLU A 248 -4.64 -6.81 -0.51
CA GLU A 248 -6.02 -6.83 -1.03
C GLU A 248 -6.08 -6.48 -2.53
N ILE A 249 -5.26 -5.51 -2.98
CA ILE A 249 -5.16 -5.17 -4.40
C ILE A 249 -4.59 -6.37 -5.18
N MET A 250 -3.51 -6.98 -4.68
CA MET A 250 -2.88 -8.16 -5.30
C MET A 250 -3.84 -9.36 -5.35
N HIS A 251 -4.62 -9.56 -4.28
CA HIS A 251 -5.61 -10.64 -4.22
C HIS A 251 -6.70 -10.46 -5.28
N ALA A 252 -7.07 -9.21 -5.59
CA ALA A 252 -8.07 -8.89 -6.62
C ALA A 252 -7.50 -9.00 -8.05
N MET A 253 -6.18 -9.13 -8.21
CA MET A 253 -5.53 -9.19 -9.55
C MET A 253 -5.54 -10.59 -10.13
N TRP A 254 -5.75 -10.69 -11.43
CA TRP A 254 -5.60 -11.96 -12.18
C TRP A 254 -4.13 -12.44 -12.20
N LYS A 255 -3.17 -11.51 -12.31
CA LYS A 255 -1.72 -11.80 -12.39
C LYS A 255 -0.98 -10.99 -11.31
N PRO A 256 -1.00 -11.46 -10.03
CA PRO A 256 -0.38 -10.71 -8.93
C PRO A 256 1.14 -10.55 -9.06
N GLN A 257 1.83 -11.42 -9.81
CA GLN A 257 3.27 -11.32 -10.09
C GLN A 257 3.65 -10.01 -10.80
N LYS A 258 2.71 -9.38 -11.53
CA LYS A 258 2.92 -8.08 -12.21
C LYS A 258 2.85 -6.88 -11.25
N PHE A 259 2.37 -7.07 -10.03
CA PHE A 259 2.12 -5.99 -9.07
C PHE A 259 3.35 -5.11 -8.84
N LYS A 260 4.54 -5.71 -8.71
CA LYS A 260 5.81 -4.99 -8.48
C LYS A 260 6.10 -3.93 -9.57
N ALA A 261 5.87 -4.25 -10.84
CA ALA A 261 6.04 -3.30 -11.95
C ALA A 261 4.93 -2.23 -11.94
N ILE A 262 3.70 -2.65 -11.65
CA ILE A 262 2.53 -1.76 -11.54
C ILE A 262 2.77 -0.70 -10.45
N TYR A 263 3.23 -1.13 -9.28
CA TYR A 263 3.47 -0.24 -8.14
C TYR A 263 4.59 0.77 -8.46
N LEU A 264 5.68 0.31 -9.07
CA LEU A 264 6.78 1.19 -9.49
C LEU A 264 6.29 2.25 -10.50
N LEU A 265 5.51 1.83 -11.51
CA LEU A 265 4.93 2.75 -12.49
C LEU A 265 3.96 3.74 -11.84
N ALA A 266 3.17 3.30 -10.86
CA ALA A 266 2.29 4.17 -10.08
C ALA A 266 3.11 5.20 -9.29
N THR A 267 4.21 4.77 -8.65
CA THR A 267 5.11 5.67 -7.90
C THR A 267 5.75 6.72 -8.84
N ILE A 268 6.23 6.32 -10.02
CA ILE A 268 6.79 7.25 -11.01
C ILE A 268 5.72 8.28 -11.41
N TYR A 269 4.51 7.83 -11.70
CA TYR A 269 3.39 8.71 -12.04
C TYR A 269 3.09 9.70 -10.90
N VAL A 270 3.03 9.22 -9.66
CA VAL A 270 2.79 10.05 -8.46
C VAL A 270 3.89 11.13 -8.34
N LEU A 271 5.15 10.77 -8.60
CA LEU A 271 6.26 11.74 -8.58
C LEU A 271 6.08 12.83 -9.65
N THR A 272 5.56 12.48 -10.85
CA THR A 272 5.32 13.49 -11.90
C THR A 272 4.21 14.48 -11.54
N LEU A 273 3.32 14.11 -10.64
CA LEU A 273 2.28 15.00 -10.10
C LEU A 273 2.78 15.82 -8.90
N THR A 274 3.39 15.14 -7.95
CA THR A 274 3.66 15.72 -6.63
C THR A 274 4.92 16.59 -6.60
N LEU A 275 5.97 16.27 -7.39
CA LEU A 275 7.18 17.10 -7.42
C LEU A 275 6.91 18.49 -8.03
N PRO A 276 6.26 18.62 -9.21
CA PRO A 276 5.99 19.95 -9.75
C PRO A 276 5.04 20.77 -8.85
N SER A 277 3.99 20.14 -8.31
CA SER A 277 3.00 20.86 -7.49
C SER A 277 3.60 21.34 -6.17
N ALA A 278 4.36 20.47 -5.47
CA ALA A 278 5.01 20.86 -4.21
C ALA A 278 6.06 21.95 -4.43
N SER A 279 6.87 21.82 -5.49
CA SER A 279 7.93 22.79 -5.84
C SER A 279 7.35 24.14 -6.24
N ALA A 280 6.33 24.15 -7.10
CA ALA A 280 5.69 25.40 -7.58
C ALA A 280 5.00 26.15 -6.43
N VAL A 281 4.27 25.46 -5.57
CA VAL A 281 3.59 26.08 -4.41
C VAL A 281 4.63 26.60 -3.41
N TYR A 282 5.69 25.81 -3.11
CA TYR A 282 6.74 26.26 -2.19
C TYR A 282 7.52 27.44 -2.79
N TRP A 283 7.80 27.43 -4.09
CA TRP A 283 8.44 28.57 -4.78
C TRP A 283 7.61 29.85 -4.69
N ALA A 284 6.27 29.72 -4.81
CA ALA A 284 5.36 30.87 -4.81
C ALA A 284 5.14 31.44 -3.39
N PHE A 285 5.00 30.59 -2.36
CA PHE A 285 4.53 30.99 -1.04
C PHE A 285 5.56 30.81 0.09
N GLY A 286 6.64 30.06 -0.14
CA GLY A 286 7.77 29.92 0.78
C GLY A 286 7.34 29.56 2.21
N ASP A 287 7.83 30.36 3.17
CA ASP A 287 7.63 30.18 4.62
C ASP A 287 6.18 30.43 5.08
N GLN A 288 5.33 31.06 4.25
CA GLN A 288 3.89 31.19 4.55
C GLN A 288 3.22 29.83 4.73
N LEU A 289 3.74 28.80 4.04
CA LEU A 289 3.26 27.43 4.18
C LEU A 289 3.44 26.86 5.60
N LEU A 290 4.40 27.35 6.40
CA LEU A 290 4.59 26.90 7.78
C LEU A 290 3.36 27.15 8.67
N THR A 291 2.56 28.16 8.31
CA THR A 291 1.31 28.49 9.01
C THR A 291 0.05 28.00 8.29
N HIS A 292 0.21 27.42 7.08
CA HIS A 292 -0.90 26.93 6.25
C HIS A 292 -0.54 25.56 5.67
N SER A 293 -0.93 24.50 6.37
CA SER A 293 -0.61 23.11 5.97
C SER A 293 -1.38 22.64 4.73
N ASN A 294 -2.41 23.39 4.30
CA ASN A 294 -3.20 23.09 3.10
C ASN A 294 -2.88 24.12 2.01
N ALA A 295 -2.23 23.67 0.94
CA ALA A 295 -1.79 24.50 -0.18
C ALA A 295 -2.94 25.30 -0.84
N LEU A 296 -4.15 24.73 -0.92
CA LEU A 296 -5.31 25.38 -1.51
C LEU A 296 -5.77 26.64 -0.75
N SER A 297 -5.41 26.75 0.54
CA SER A 297 -5.80 27.91 1.37
C SER A 297 -5.08 29.20 0.96
N LEU A 298 -3.89 29.10 0.37
CA LEU A 298 -3.06 30.24 -0.03
C LEU A 298 -3.39 30.76 -1.43
N LEU A 299 -3.97 29.92 -2.28
CA LEU A 299 -4.30 30.29 -3.66
C LEU A 299 -5.54 31.20 -3.72
N PRO A 300 -5.58 32.17 -4.65
CA PRO A 300 -6.71 33.08 -4.79
C PRO A 300 -8.02 32.34 -5.11
N LYS A 301 -9.12 32.87 -4.61
CA LYS A 301 -10.46 32.33 -4.85
C LYS A 301 -10.80 32.40 -6.33
N SER A 302 -11.15 31.28 -6.92
CA SER A 302 -11.54 31.14 -8.34
C SER A 302 -12.41 29.89 -8.52
N GLY A 303 -13.20 29.86 -9.58
CA GLY A 303 -13.97 28.66 -9.92
C GLY A 303 -13.11 27.42 -10.09
N PHE A 304 -11.90 27.56 -10.63
CA PHE A 304 -10.94 26.47 -10.78
C PHE A 304 -10.44 25.93 -9.41
N ARG A 305 -10.20 26.85 -8.45
CA ARG A 305 -9.84 26.47 -7.07
C ARG A 305 -10.98 25.71 -6.38
N ASP A 306 -12.20 26.23 -6.51
CA ASP A 306 -13.38 25.63 -5.89
C ASP A 306 -13.64 24.23 -6.50
N THR A 307 -13.43 24.07 -7.81
CA THR A 307 -13.46 22.75 -8.47
C THR A 307 -12.41 21.82 -7.86
N ALA A 308 -11.17 22.28 -7.69
CA ALA A 308 -10.10 21.48 -7.07
C ALA A 308 -10.49 21.03 -5.65
N VAL A 309 -11.06 21.94 -4.85
CA VAL A 309 -11.52 21.63 -3.47
C VAL A 309 -12.62 20.56 -3.51
N ILE A 310 -13.62 20.71 -4.37
CA ILE A 310 -14.75 19.76 -4.51
C ILE A 310 -14.21 18.38 -4.94
N LEU A 311 -13.36 18.34 -5.97
CA LEU A 311 -12.78 17.09 -6.48
C LEU A 311 -11.94 16.39 -5.40
N MET A 312 -11.14 17.16 -4.63
CA MET A 312 -10.34 16.58 -3.53
C MET A 312 -11.23 16.05 -2.40
N LEU A 313 -12.32 16.72 -2.06
CA LEU A 313 -13.27 16.22 -1.06
C LEU A 313 -13.88 14.89 -1.52
N ILE A 314 -14.34 14.80 -2.77
CA ILE A 314 -14.88 13.56 -3.34
C ILE A 314 -13.79 12.46 -3.30
N HIS A 315 -12.57 12.79 -3.70
CA HIS A 315 -11.44 11.85 -3.69
C HIS A 315 -11.13 11.34 -2.27
N GLN A 316 -11.16 12.22 -1.25
CA GLN A 316 -10.94 11.82 0.14
C GLN A 316 -12.01 10.83 0.63
N PHE A 317 -13.27 11.01 0.24
CA PHE A 317 -14.34 10.04 0.55
C PHE A 317 -14.06 8.66 -0.09
N ILE A 318 -13.56 8.65 -1.33
CA ILE A 318 -13.19 7.41 -2.04
C ILE A 318 -12.06 6.67 -1.29
N THR A 319 -11.00 7.39 -0.96
CA THR A 319 -9.81 6.80 -0.33
C THR A 319 -10.06 6.37 1.13
N PHE A 320 -10.96 7.03 1.84
CA PHE A 320 -11.41 6.56 3.18
C PHE A 320 -11.95 5.14 3.10
N GLY A 321 -12.75 4.83 2.10
CA GLY A 321 -13.29 3.48 1.95
C GLY A 321 -12.19 2.44 1.68
N PHE A 322 -11.18 2.79 0.89
CA PHE A 322 -10.01 1.90 0.70
C PHE A 322 -9.31 1.61 2.03
N ALA A 323 -9.11 2.64 2.85
CA ALA A 323 -8.43 2.50 4.16
C ALA A 323 -9.29 1.75 5.19
N SER A 324 -10.60 2.02 5.24
CA SER A 324 -11.49 1.45 6.28
C SER A 324 -11.98 0.04 5.95
N THR A 325 -12.03 -0.35 4.66
CA THR A 325 -12.58 -1.66 4.25
C THR A 325 -11.82 -2.85 4.86
N PRO A 326 -10.47 -2.92 4.82
CA PRO A 326 -9.77 -4.03 5.50
C PRO A 326 -10.05 -4.06 7.01
N LEU A 327 -10.16 -2.90 7.64
CA LEU A 327 -10.47 -2.78 9.07
C LEU A 327 -11.87 -3.31 9.38
N TYR A 328 -12.86 -3.02 8.53
CA TYR A 328 -14.20 -3.59 8.64
C TYR A 328 -14.17 -5.12 8.51
N PHE A 329 -13.38 -5.66 7.58
CA PHE A 329 -13.26 -7.11 7.39
C PHE A 329 -12.68 -7.80 8.63
N VAL A 330 -11.61 -7.24 9.21
CA VAL A 330 -11.01 -7.75 10.47
C VAL A 330 -12.06 -7.74 11.58
N TRP A 331 -12.75 -6.62 11.75
CA TRP A 331 -13.79 -6.46 12.80
C TRP A 331 -14.96 -7.42 12.58
N GLU A 332 -15.51 -7.49 11.35
CA GLU A 332 -16.64 -8.39 11.00
C GLU A 332 -16.27 -9.86 11.23
N LYS A 333 -15.02 -10.25 10.91
CA LYS A 333 -14.52 -11.61 11.19
C LYS A 333 -14.43 -11.86 12.70
N LEU A 334 -13.95 -10.89 13.47
CA LEU A 334 -13.81 -10.98 14.93
C LEU A 334 -15.16 -11.19 15.62
N ILE A 335 -16.22 -10.50 15.19
CA ILE A 335 -17.58 -10.59 15.79
C ILE A 335 -18.47 -11.62 15.08
N GLY A 336 -17.95 -12.34 14.07
CA GLY A 336 -18.64 -13.44 13.39
C GLY A 336 -19.79 -13.01 12.47
N VAL A 337 -19.84 -11.75 12.01
CA VAL A 337 -20.91 -11.25 11.12
C VAL A 337 -20.48 -11.09 9.67
N HIS A 338 -19.24 -11.46 9.34
CA HIS A 338 -18.65 -11.25 8.00
C HIS A 338 -19.48 -11.90 6.88
N GLU A 339 -20.01 -13.11 7.11
CA GLU A 339 -20.77 -13.88 6.12
C GLU A 339 -22.29 -13.60 6.18
N THR A 340 -22.73 -12.70 7.05
CA THR A 340 -24.15 -12.36 7.18
C THR A 340 -24.68 -11.67 5.93
N LYS A 341 -25.75 -12.19 5.33
CA LYS A 341 -26.38 -11.65 4.11
C LYS A 341 -27.08 -10.29 4.33
N SER A 342 -27.44 -9.98 5.58
CA SER A 342 -28.15 -8.73 5.89
C SER A 342 -27.20 -7.52 5.85
N MET A 343 -27.40 -6.65 4.87
CA MET A 343 -26.66 -5.37 4.72
C MET A 343 -26.82 -4.49 5.96
N PHE A 344 -28.02 -4.43 6.52
CA PHE A 344 -28.31 -3.61 7.71
C PHE A 344 -27.52 -4.09 8.93
N LYS A 345 -27.50 -5.42 9.20
CA LYS A 345 -26.72 -5.99 10.32
C LYS A 345 -25.23 -5.69 10.18
N ARG A 346 -24.69 -5.82 8.96
CA ARG A 346 -23.28 -5.52 8.67
C ARG A 346 -22.99 -4.03 8.86
N ALA A 347 -23.89 -3.14 8.39
CA ALA A 347 -23.74 -1.69 8.56
C ALA A 347 -23.71 -1.30 10.05
N MET A 348 -24.65 -1.84 10.83
CA MET A 348 -24.69 -1.58 12.30
C MET A 348 -23.44 -2.14 13.00
N ALA A 349 -22.97 -3.31 12.57
CA ALA A 349 -21.76 -3.94 13.11
C ALA A 349 -20.49 -3.10 12.86
N ARG A 350 -20.47 -2.24 11.84
CA ARG A 350 -19.31 -1.36 11.51
C ARG A 350 -19.24 -0.08 12.35
N LEU A 351 -20.34 0.30 13.01
CA LEU A 351 -20.40 1.53 13.82
C LEU A 351 -19.31 1.61 14.91
N PRO A 352 -18.99 0.53 15.64
CA PRO A 352 -17.90 0.57 16.63
C PRO A 352 -16.52 0.88 16.03
N VAL A 353 -16.34 0.71 14.71
CA VAL A 353 -15.12 1.11 14.00
C VAL A 353 -15.20 2.57 13.54
N VAL A 354 -16.34 2.98 12.96
CA VAL A 354 -16.54 4.31 12.37
C VAL A 354 -16.58 5.41 13.45
N VAL A 355 -17.28 5.16 14.56
CA VAL A 355 -17.49 6.17 15.62
C VAL A 355 -16.17 6.62 16.25
N PRO A 356 -15.23 5.73 16.64
CA PRO A 356 -13.91 6.16 17.12
C PRO A 356 -13.11 6.95 16.07
N ILE A 357 -13.16 6.56 14.80
CA ILE A 357 -12.47 7.29 13.70
C ILE A 357 -13.01 8.73 13.62
N TRP A 358 -14.33 8.87 13.57
CA TRP A 358 -15.00 10.18 13.53
C TRP A 358 -14.66 11.03 14.77
N PHE A 359 -14.68 10.42 15.95
CA PHE A 359 -14.38 11.08 17.22
C PHE A 359 -12.94 11.59 17.28
N LEU A 360 -11.96 10.76 16.85
CA LEU A 360 -10.55 11.13 16.78
C LEU A 360 -10.32 12.29 15.79
N ALA A 361 -11.04 12.31 14.66
CA ALA A 361 -10.94 13.38 13.67
C ALA A 361 -11.44 14.72 14.21
N ILE A 362 -12.41 14.71 15.11
CA ILE A 362 -12.95 15.93 15.76
C ILE A 362 -12.01 16.42 16.87
N ILE A 363 -11.44 15.49 17.67
CA ILE A 363 -10.52 15.85 18.77
C ILE A 363 -9.25 16.50 18.22
N PHE A 364 -8.68 15.94 17.13
CA PHE A 364 -7.37 16.31 16.59
C PHE A 364 -7.48 16.78 15.14
N PRO A 365 -7.97 18.01 14.88
CA PRO A 365 -8.11 18.49 13.51
C PRO A 365 -6.78 18.97 12.88
N PHE A 366 -5.63 18.50 13.39
CA PHE A 366 -4.28 18.94 12.98
C PHE A 366 -3.75 18.04 11.85
N PHE A 367 -4.21 18.28 10.63
CA PHE A 367 -3.98 17.43 9.45
C PHE A 367 -2.48 17.13 9.20
N GLY A 368 -1.64 18.17 9.10
CA GLY A 368 -0.19 17.99 8.88
C GLY A 368 0.52 17.25 10.02
N PRO A 369 0.36 17.71 11.27
CA PRO A 369 0.97 17.02 12.43
C PRO A 369 0.52 15.58 12.64
N ILE A 370 -0.74 15.25 12.35
CA ILE A 370 -1.22 13.85 12.41
C ILE A 370 -0.50 13.02 11.34
N ASN A 371 -0.39 13.54 10.10
CA ASN A 371 0.30 12.82 9.02
C ASN A 371 1.75 12.49 9.40
N SER A 372 2.49 13.44 9.97
CA SER A 372 3.88 13.19 10.38
C SER A 372 3.98 12.21 11.56
N ALA A 373 3.07 12.29 12.52
CA ALA A 373 3.03 11.35 13.66
C ALA A 373 2.71 9.92 13.19
N VAL A 374 1.70 9.75 12.34
CA VAL A 374 1.33 8.45 11.74
C VAL A 374 2.48 7.94 10.85
N GLY A 375 3.10 8.82 10.07
CA GLY A 375 4.26 8.51 9.23
C GLY A 375 5.41 7.93 10.02
N SER A 376 5.80 8.62 11.09
CA SER A 376 6.94 8.20 11.91
C SER A 376 6.65 6.94 12.75
N LEU A 377 5.48 6.85 13.38
CA LEU A 377 5.18 5.79 14.35
C LEU A 377 4.62 4.53 13.70
N LEU A 378 3.78 4.65 12.67
CA LEU A 378 3.06 3.51 12.10
C LEU A 378 3.58 3.13 10.70
N VAL A 379 3.73 4.09 9.79
CA VAL A 379 4.19 3.83 8.42
C VAL A 379 5.63 3.29 8.43
N SER A 380 6.51 3.82 9.31
CA SER A 380 7.87 3.30 9.48
C SER A 380 7.88 1.78 9.68
N PHE A 381 6.98 1.25 10.49
CA PHE A 381 6.90 -0.20 10.74
C PHE A 381 6.09 -0.92 9.67
N THR A 382 4.86 -0.49 9.40
CA THR A 382 3.92 -1.20 8.51
C THR A 382 4.44 -1.28 7.07
N VAL A 383 5.01 -0.19 6.58
CA VAL A 383 5.40 -0.03 5.17
C VAL A 383 6.85 -0.47 4.92
N TYR A 384 7.75 -0.15 5.84
CA TYR A 384 9.19 -0.31 5.58
C TYR A 384 9.84 -1.42 6.40
N ILE A 385 9.74 -1.36 7.73
CA ILE A 385 10.51 -2.26 8.62
C ILE A 385 9.96 -3.69 8.58
N ILE A 386 8.64 -3.87 8.78
CA ILE A 386 8.03 -5.21 8.84
C ILE A 386 8.21 -5.97 7.52
N PRO A 387 7.92 -5.39 6.33
CA PRO A 387 8.15 -6.13 5.07
C PRO A 387 9.62 -6.51 4.85
N ALA A 388 10.57 -5.62 5.18
CA ALA A 388 12.00 -5.90 5.02
C ALA A 388 12.46 -7.02 5.95
N LEU A 389 12.06 -6.97 7.24
CA LEU A 389 12.36 -8.02 8.22
C LEU A 389 11.69 -9.35 7.83
N ALA A 390 10.39 -9.31 7.45
CA ALA A 390 9.64 -10.49 7.05
C ALA A 390 10.31 -11.19 5.86
N HIS A 391 10.73 -10.42 4.85
CA HIS A 391 11.46 -10.97 3.70
C HIS A 391 12.78 -11.62 4.12
N MET A 392 13.59 -10.94 4.94
CA MET A 392 14.87 -11.49 5.39
C MET A 392 14.69 -12.78 6.19
N LEU A 393 13.69 -12.83 7.08
CA LEU A 393 13.43 -13.99 7.92
C LEU A 393 12.85 -15.18 7.12
N THR A 394 11.93 -14.93 6.19
CA THR A 394 11.31 -15.97 5.34
C THR A 394 12.37 -16.69 4.50
N PHE A 395 13.33 -15.93 3.97
CA PHE A 395 14.37 -16.48 3.09
C PHE A 395 15.73 -16.63 3.80
N ALA A 396 15.78 -16.59 5.15
CA ALA A 396 17.00 -16.85 5.92
C ALA A 396 17.53 -18.28 5.72
N PRO A 397 16.68 -19.35 5.74
CA PRO A 397 17.18 -20.71 5.50
C PRO A 397 17.58 -20.90 4.04
N ALA A 398 18.65 -21.67 3.79
CA ALA A 398 19.11 -22.00 2.43
C ALA A 398 18.02 -22.71 1.59
N PRO A 399 17.31 -23.72 2.13
CA PRO A 399 16.24 -24.38 1.36
C PRO A 399 15.13 -23.43 0.93
N SER A 400 14.78 -22.42 1.77
CA SER A 400 13.76 -21.42 1.42
C SER A 400 14.21 -20.53 0.24
N ARG A 401 15.53 -20.27 0.13
CA ARG A 401 16.08 -19.51 -1.00
C ARG A 401 16.12 -20.33 -2.29
N GLU A 402 16.44 -21.61 -2.17
CA GLU A 402 16.53 -22.55 -3.31
C GLU A 402 15.15 -22.80 -3.92
N ASN A 403 14.14 -23.00 -3.07
CA ASN A 403 12.76 -23.29 -3.45
C ASN A 403 11.86 -22.04 -3.56
N ALA A 404 12.46 -20.83 -3.54
CA ALA A 404 11.71 -19.58 -3.61
C ALA A 404 10.98 -19.47 -4.96
N VAL A 405 9.69 -19.14 -4.92
CA VAL A 405 8.84 -18.95 -6.10
C VAL A 405 9.40 -17.82 -6.98
N GLU A 406 9.89 -16.74 -6.35
CA GLU A 406 10.52 -15.63 -7.06
C GLU A 406 11.93 -15.39 -6.51
N ARG A 407 12.90 -15.34 -7.42
CA ARG A 407 14.30 -15.03 -7.08
C ARG A 407 14.55 -13.51 -7.20
N PRO A 408 15.39 -12.94 -6.31
CA PRO A 408 15.72 -11.52 -6.38
C PRO A 408 16.37 -11.13 -7.72
N PRO A 409 16.11 -9.89 -8.20
CA PRO A 409 16.67 -9.43 -9.46
C PRO A 409 18.21 -9.40 -9.42
N ARG A 410 18.84 -9.84 -10.51
CA ARG A 410 20.32 -9.84 -10.66
C ARG A 410 20.89 -8.42 -10.61
N VAL A 411 20.11 -7.43 -11.05
CA VAL A 411 20.51 -6.01 -11.08
C VAL A 411 20.86 -5.49 -9.68
N VAL A 412 20.15 -5.97 -8.63
CA VAL A 412 20.44 -5.55 -7.24
C VAL A 412 21.48 -6.45 -6.55
N GLY A 413 22.12 -7.39 -7.27
CA GLY A 413 23.12 -8.32 -6.70
C GLY A 413 22.51 -9.58 -6.07
N GLY A 414 21.33 -9.98 -6.52
CA GLY A 414 20.66 -11.23 -6.06
C GLY A 414 20.34 -11.19 -4.56
N TRP A 415 20.46 -12.34 -3.90
CA TRP A 415 20.13 -12.48 -2.46
C TRP A 415 20.96 -11.56 -1.58
N MET A 416 22.28 -11.49 -1.81
CA MET A 416 23.20 -10.66 -0.98
C MET A 416 22.80 -9.18 -1.08
N GLY A 417 22.65 -8.66 -2.29
CA GLY A 417 22.24 -7.26 -2.50
C GLY A 417 20.87 -6.95 -1.90
N THR A 418 19.91 -7.87 -2.03
CA THR A 418 18.58 -7.73 -1.43
C THR A 418 18.67 -7.62 0.10
N TYR A 419 19.49 -8.47 0.74
CA TYR A 419 19.71 -8.40 2.20
C TYR A 419 20.35 -7.07 2.60
N CYS A 420 21.36 -6.60 1.86
CA CYS A 420 22.01 -5.32 2.14
C CYS A 420 21.01 -4.15 2.05
N ILE A 421 20.17 -4.14 1.01
CA ILE A 421 19.13 -3.10 0.85
C ILE A 421 18.12 -3.20 2.00
N ASN A 422 17.67 -4.39 2.36
CA ASN A 422 16.69 -4.59 3.43
C ASN A 422 17.25 -4.13 4.79
N ILE A 423 18.51 -4.44 5.10
CA ILE A 423 19.19 -3.98 6.32
C ILE A 423 19.27 -2.44 6.31
N PHE A 424 19.66 -1.86 5.17
CA PHE A 424 19.72 -0.41 5.02
C PHE A 424 18.34 0.23 5.27
N VAL A 425 17.27 -0.31 4.67
CA VAL A 425 15.89 0.18 4.86
C VAL A 425 15.50 0.12 6.33
N VAL A 426 15.74 -1.02 6.99
CA VAL A 426 15.39 -1.21 8.41
C VAL A 426 16.14 -0.19 9.28
N VAL A 427 17.47 -0.09 9.13
CA VAL A 427 18.30 0.81 9.94
C VAL A 427 17.94 2.27 9.68
N TRP A 428 17.86 2.67 8.40
CA TRP A 428 17.54 4.05 8.02
C TRP A 428 16.17 4.47 8.57
N VAL A 429 15.13 3.67 8.33
CA VAL A 429 13.77 4.03 8.74
C VAL A 429 13.64 3.96 10.28
N PHE A 430 14.30 3.00 10.93
CA PHE A 430 14.27 2.92 12.39
C PHE A 430 14.93 4.16 13.03
N VAL A 431 16.09 4.58 12.54
CA VAL A 431 16.84 5.72 13.10
C VAL A 431 16.22 7.05 12.67
N VAL A 432 16.05 7.27 11.34
CA VAL A 432 15.64 8.56 10.80
C VAL A 432 14.11 8.73 10.85
N GLY A 433 13.34 7.72 10.39
CA GLY A 433 11.88 7.76 10.34
C GLY A 433 11.25 7.69 11.73
N PHE A 434 11.53 6.60 12.46
CA PHE A 434 10.94 6.35 13.78
C PHE A 434 11.65 7.13 14.89
N GLY A 435 12.98 7.07 14.98
CA GLY A 435 13.76 7.72 16.03
C GLY A 435 13.66 9.24 16.00
N PHE A 436 14.37 9.86 15.07
CA PHE A 436 14.38 11.34 14.94
C PHE A 436 13.02 11.87 14.49
N GLY A 437 12.38 11.21 13.51
CA GLY A 437 11.08 11.58 13.00
C GLY A 437 9.97 11.44 14.04
N GLY A 438 9.97 10.35 14.79
CA GLY A 438 9.01 10.11 15.88
C GLY A 438 9.10 11.18 16.97
N TRP A 439 10.33 11.44 17.44
CA TRP A 439 10.60 12.51 18.41
C TRP A 439 10.07 13.87 17.87
N ALA A 440 10.48 14.25 16.67
CA ALA A 440 10.13 15.55 16.08
C ALA A 440 8.62 15.69 15.86
N SER A 441 7.98 14.64 15.35
CA SER A 441 6.54 14.62 15.08
C SER A 441 5.73 14.73 16.37
N MET A 442 6.15 14.04 17.43
CA MET A 442 5.48 14.11 18.74
C MET A 442 5.63 15.50 19.38
N VAL A 443 6.85 16.08 19.33
CA VAL A 443 7.09 17.47 19.81
C VAL A 443 6.19 18.43 19.05
N ASN A 444 6.12 18.33 17.72
CA ASN A 444 5.28 19.18 16.89
C ASN A 444 3.79 18.97 17.21
N PHE A 445 3.35 17.73 17.36
CA PHE A 445 1.95 17.39 17.67
C PHE A 445 1.52 17.99 19.03
N VAL A 446 2.35 17.82 20.07
CA VAL A 446 2.10 18.40 21.42
C VAL A 446 2.06 19.93 21.34
N ARG A 447 2.97 20.53 20.57
CA ARG A 447 2.98 22.00 20.36
C ARG A 447 1.66 22.46 19.74
N GLN A 448 1.11 21.74 18.74
CA GLN A 448 -0.17 22.08 18.11
C GLN A 448 -1.34 22.00 19.11
N ILE A 449 -1.36 20.95 19.97
CA ILE A 449 -2.37 20.82 21.02
C ILE A 449 -2.29 22.02 21.98
N ASN A 450 -1.09 22.41 22.40
CA ASN A 450 -0.88 23.53 23.34
C ASN A 450 -1.27 24.86 22.69
N THR A 451 -1.07 25.02 21.38
CA THR A 451 -1.36 26.28 20.65
C THR A 451 -2.86 26.44 20.37
N PHE A 452 -3.53 25.38 19.90
CA PHE A 452 -4.90 25.44 19.39
C PHE A 452 -5.94 24.82 20.32
N GLY A 453 -5.53 23.91 21.23
CA GLY A 453 -6.42 23.14 22.08
C GLY A 453 -7.03 21.94 21.34
N LEU A 454 -7.79 21.16 22.09
CA LEU A 454 -8.59 20.03 21.57
C LEU A 454 -9.93 20.56 21.09
N PHE A 455 -10.57 19.85 20.15
CA PHE A 455 -11.88 20.19 19.58
C PHE A 455 -11.92 21.58 18.92
N THR A 456 -10.81 22.02 18.36
CA THR A 456 -10.70 23.34 17.71
C THR A 456 -11.67 23.43 16.51
N LYS A 457 -12.58 24.41 16.52
CA LYS A 457 -13.57 24.61 15.45
C LYS A 457 -12.93 25.00 14.12
N CYS A 458 -11.79 25.69 14.18
CA CYS A 458 -11.09 26.10 12.97
C CYS A 458 -9.58 26.08 13.19
N TYR A 459 -8.91 25.15 12.50
CA TYR A 459 -7.45 25.00 12.52
C TYR A 459 -6.85 25.85 11.40
N GLN A 460 -5.89 26.71 11.77
CA GLN A 460 -5.20 27.61 10.82
C GLN A 460 -6.14 28.53 10.03
N CYS A 461 -7.23 29.00 10.67
CA CYS A 461 -8.10 30.00 10.05
C CYS A 461 -7.48 31.38 10.15
N PRO A 462 -7.74 32.28 9.17
CA PRO A 462 -7.30 33.64 9.29
C PRO A 462 -7.91 34.30 10.54
N PRO A 463 -7.17 35.16 11.26
CA PRO A 463 -7.74 35.83 12.41
C PRO A 463 -8.97 36.62 11.97
N HIS A 464 -10.04 36.51 12.75
CA HIS A 464 -11.22 37.36 12.51
C HIS A 464 -10.77 38.82 12.55
N LYS A 465 -10.93 39.53 11.44
CA LYS A 465 -10.81 40.96 11.48
C LYS A 465 -11.91 41.47 12.40
N PRO A 466 -11.59 42.29 13.40
CA PRO A 466 -12.59 42.84 14.30
C PRO A 466 -13.60 43.72 13.56
#